data_685163f592da9d3a3191aba966421367
#
_entry.id   685163f592da9d3a3191aba966421367
#
_cell.length_a   1.000
_cell.length_b   1.000
_cell.length_c   1.000
_cell.angle_alpha   90.00
_cell.angle_beta   90.00
_cell.angle_gamma   90.00
#
_symmetry.space_group_name_H-M   'P 1'
#
loop_
_entity.id
_entity.type
_entity.pdbx_description
1 polymer ?
#
loop_
_entity_poly.entity_id
_entity_poly.type
_entity_poly.pdbx_seq_one_letter_code
_entity_poly.pdbx_strand_id
1 'polypeptide(L)'
;MSINAVQFQAGLSMPEFFAFYGTEAKCYRALYTWRWPQGFRCPVCAGRVRSRFQRRAAIYYQCSACRHQTSLMAGTMFEGTKLPLRTWMLALHLLTSTKTNMAALELMRHLGVNYKTAWRMKHKIMQVMAEREATRKLAGFVQIDDAYLGGERNGGKAGRGSENKQAFLIAVQTDATFTAPRFVVIEPVRSFDNTSLQDWIARVIPPPIS
;
A
#
# COMPACT_ATOMS: atom_id res chain seq x y z
N MET A 1 -12.19 9.59 -23.39
CA MET A 1 -12.49 8.41 -22.54
C MET A 1 -13.34 8.89 -21.38
N SER A 2 -14.50 8.28 -21.11
CA SER A 2 -15.28 8.61 -19.93
C SER A 2 -14.51 8.20 -18.69
N ILE A 3 -14.19 9.15 -17.83
CA ILE A 3 -13.59 8.88 -16.52
C ILE A 3 -14.63 8.10 -15.73
N ASN A 4 -14.24 6.88 -15.29
CA ASN A 4 -15.10 6.10 -14.41
C ASN A 4 -15.27 6.89 -13.09
N ALA A 5 -16.49 7.32 -12.79
CA ALA A 5 -16.79 8.12 -11.59
C ALA A 5 -16.43 7.41 -10.26
N VAL A 6 -16.13 6.10 -10.30
CA VAL A 6 -15.72 5.27 -9.16
C VAL A 6 -14.20 5.22 -8.96
N GLN A 7 -13.40 5.95 -9.74
CA GLN A 7 -11.95 6.03 -9.49
C GLN A 7 -11.64 6.90 -8.28
N PHE A 8 -11.15 6.28 -7.21
CA PHE A 8 -10.71 6.95 -5.98
C PHE A 8 -9.45 7.82 -6.17
N GLN A 9 -8.65 7.55 -7.20
CA GLN A 9 -7.39 8.25 -7.49
C GLN A 9 -7.18 8.34 -9.00
N ALA A 10 -6.64 9.48 -9.45
CA ALA A 10 -6.11 9.57 -10.79
C ALA A 10 -4.93 8.61 -10.95
N GLY A 11 -5.06 7.61 -11.80
CA GLY A 11 -3.98 6.68 -12.14
C GLY A 11 -2.96 7.34 -13.07
N LEU A 12 -1.70 6.94 -12.99
CA LEU A 12 -0.70 7.28 -13.99
C LEU A 12 -0.89 6.39 -15.22
N SER A 13 -0.87 6.97 -16.41
CA SER A 13 -0.70 6.22 -17.64
C SER A 13 0.72 5.65 -17.75
N MET A 14 0.94 4.63 -18.60
CA MET A 14 2.28 4.08 -18.83
C MET A 14 3.29 5.13 -19.33
N PRO A 15 2.95 6.03 -20.28
CA PRO A 15 3.85 7.11 -20.66
C PRO A 15 4.24 8.04 -19.52
N GLU A 16 3.29 8.44 -18.68
CA GLU A 16 3.55 9.25 -17.48
C GLU A 16 4.41 8.49 -16.46
N PHE A 17 4.13 7.20 -16.25
CA PHE A 17 4.98 6.37 -15.40
C PHE A 17 6.43 6.38 -15.87
N PHE A 18 6.70 6.17 -17.16
CA PHE A 18 8.06 6.22 -17.69
C PHE A 18 8.67 7.64 -17.66
N ALA A 19 7.85 8.67 -17.81
CA ALA A 19 8.30 10.04 -17.63
C ALA A 19 8.81 10.30 -16.20
N PHE A 20 8.13 9.78 -15.17
CA PHE A 20 8.48 9.98 -13.75
C PHE A 20 9.47 8.96 -13.20
N TYR A 21 9.38 7.68 -13.60
CA TYR A 21 10.10 6.55 -13.00
C TYR A 21 10.88 5.70 -14.02
N GLY A 22 11.02 6.15 -15.26
CA GLY A 22 11.64 5.38 -16.34
C GLY A 22 13.14 5.12 -16.20
N THR A 23 13.83 5.79 -15.26
CA THR A 23 15.25 5.56 -14.98
C THR A 23 15.50 5.32 -13.50
N GLU A 24 16.54 4.56 -13.18
CA GLU A 24 16.93 4.28 -11.79
C GLU A 24 17.18 5.59 -11.01
N ALA A 25 17.79 6.58 -11.62
CA ALA A 25 18.04 7.89 -11.01
C ALA A 25 16.74 8.64 -10.63
N LYS A 26 15.72 8.55 -11.50
CA LYS A 26 14.38 9.13 -11.20
C LYS A 26 13.71 8.41 -10.04
N CYS A 27 13.80 7.09 -9.99
CA CYS A 27 13.27 6.28 -8.88
C CYS A 27 13.95 6.61 -7.55
N TYR A 28 15.27 6.73 -7.53
CA TYR A 28 16.02 7.14 -6.35
C TYR A 28 15.64 8.55 -5.88
N ARG A 29 15.44 9.49 -6.80
CA ARG A 29 15.01 10.85 -6.47
C ARG A 29 13.61 10.86 -5.85
N ALA A 30 12.67 10.11 -6.44
CA ALA A 30 11.31 9.99 -5.91
C ALA A 30 11.32 9.38 -4.50
N LEU A 31 12.05 8.27 -4.31
CA LEU A 31 12.16 7.64 -3.00
C LEU A 31 12.82 8.56 -1.96
N TYR A 32 13.82 9.35 -2.36
CA TYR A 32 14.43 10.36 -1.48
C TYR A 32 13.42 11.40 -1.02
N THR A 33 12.63 11.95 -1.95
CA THR A 33 11.60 12.94 -1.65
C THR A 33 10.49 12.38 -0.76
N TRP A 34 10.05 11.16 -0.99
CA TRP A 34 9.04 10.50 -0.15
C TRP A 34 9.55 10.21 1.25
N ARG A 35 10.80 9.77 1.37
CA ARG A 35 11.39 9.47 2.68
C ARG A 35 11.70 10.73 3.49
N TRP A 36 12.15 11.78 2.82
CA TRP A 36 12.57 13.01 3.43
C TRP A 36 11.99 14.22 2.68
N PRO A 37 10.68 14.47 2.79
CA PRO A 37 10.02 15.56 2.05
C PRO A 37 10.57 16.95 2.40
N GLN A 38 11.12 17.11 3.60
CA GLN A 38 11.77 18.34 4.06
C GLN A 38 13.32 18.23 4.06
N GLY A 39 13.89 17.33 3.24
CA GLY A 39 15.29 17.01 3.23
C GLY A 39 15.70 15.95 4.25
N PHE A 40 16.96 15.54 4.18
CA PHE A 40 17.47 14.45 5.03
C PHE A 40 17.23 14.70 6.52
N ARG A 41 16.84 13.64 7.22
CA ARG A 41 16.74 13.57 8.67
C ARG A 41 17.37 12.28 9.16
N CYS A 42 18.36 12.40 10.05
CA CYS A 42 19.02 11.23 10.61
C CYS A 42 18.04 10.40 11.46
N PRO A 43 17.94 9.09 11.26
CA PRO A 43 17.04 8.24 12.04
C PRO A 43 17.45 8.09 13.51
N VAL A 44 18.69 8.42 13.87
CA VAL A 44 19.22 8.28 15.24
C VAL A 44 19.15 9.60 16.01
N CYS A 45 19.66 10.70 15.45
CA CYS A 45 19.77 11.97 16.18
C CYS A 45 18.95 13.12 15.56
N ALA A 46 18.15 12.83 14.54
CA ALA A 46 17.36 13.81 13.79
C ALA A 46 18.16 14.95 13.11
N GLY A 47 19.50 14.90 13.12
CA GLY A 47 20.37 15.86 12.43
C GLY A 47 20.09 15.96 10.95
N ARG A 48 20.23 17.16 10.37
CA ARG A 48 19.87 17.44 8.97
C ARG A 48 21.09 17.51 8.03
N VAL A 49 22.29 17.75 8.58
CA VAL A 49 23.52 17.84 7.80
C VAL A 49 24.07 16.45 7.54
N ARG A 50 24.40 16.20 6.28
CA ARG A 50 24.86 14.88 5.83
C ARG A 50 25.92 14.98 4.73
N SER A 51 26.75 13.96 4.62
CA SER A 51 27.48 13.59 3.40
C SER A 51 26.75 12.46 2.66
N ARG A 52 26.92 12.42 1.35
CA ARG A 52 26.39 11.35 0.49
C ARG A 52 27.57 10.62 -0.15
N PHE A 53 27.57 9.30 -0.06
CA PHE A 53 28.56 8.47 -0.72
C PHE A 53 27.91 7.20 -1.29
N GLN A 54 28.60 6.55 -2.19
CA GLN A 54 28.16 5.32 -2.82
C GLN A 54 29.05 4.16 -2.34
N ARG A 55 28.42 3.05 -1.96
CA ARG A 55 29.09 1.79 -1.67
C ARG A 55 28.49 0.70 -2.54
N ARG A 56 29.27 0.20 -3.49
CA ARG A 56 28.77 -0.66 -4.57
C ARG A 56 27.63 0.05 -5.33
N ALA A 57 26.46 -0.61 -5.48
CA ALA A 57 25.30 -0.05 -6.16
C ALA A 57 24.37 0.77 -5.22
N ALA A 58 24.64 0.85 -3.93
CA ALA A 58 23.79 1.51 -2.95
C ALA A 58 24.28 2.89 -2.57
N ILE A 59 23.35 3.84 -2.44
CA ILE A 59 23.59 5.19 -1.97
C ILE A 59 23.40 5.24 -0.47
N TYR A 60 24.41 5.76 0.23
CA TYR A 60 24.43 5.96 1.67
C TYR A 60 24.49 7.43 2.03
N TYR A 61 23.91 7.74 3.17
CA TYR A 61 23.96 9.05 3.79
C TYR A 61 24.57 8.92 5.18
N GLN A 62 25.59 9.71 5.47
CA GLN A 62 26.22 9.75 6.80
C GLN A 62 25.86 11.06 7.48
N CYS A 63 25.28 10.97 8.65
CA CYS A 63 24.99 12.14 9.47
C CYS A 63 26.28 12.82 9.94
N SER A 64 26.37 14.14 9.78
CA SER A 64 27.55 14.89 10.22
C SER A 64 27.68 15.01 11.74
N ALA A 65 26.53 14.94 12.46
CA ALA A 65 26.50 15.05 13.92
C ALA A 65 26.88 13.73 14.62
N CYS A 66 26.17 12.63 14.33
CA CYS A 66 26.37 11.36 15.06
C CYS A 66 27.11 10.30 14.25
N ARG A 67 27.56 10.61 13.04
CA ARG A 67 28.26 9.69 12.12
C ARG A 67 27.46 8.44 11.70
N HIS A 68 26.19 8.34 12.11
CA HIS A 68 25.33 7.23 11.67
C HIS A 68 25.22 7.19 10.14
N GLN A 69 25.38 5.98 9.59
CA GLN A 69 25.25 5.74 8.16
C GLN A 69 23.92 5.02 7.88
N THR A 70 23.13 5.54 6.98
CA THR A 70 21.88 4.92 6.54
C THR A 70 21.82 4.86 5.01
N SER A 71 21.28 3.79 4.46
CA SER A 71 20.98 3.76 3.02
C SER A 71 19.60 4.36 2.76
N LEU A 72 19.36 4.78 1.52
CA LEU A 72 18.04 5.29 1.13
C LEU A 72 16.93 4.24 1.30
N MET A 73 17.27 2.97 1.17
CA MET A 73 16.32 1.85 1.23
C MET A 73 16.17 1.24 2.63
N ALA A 74 17.08 1.53 3.58
CA ALA A 74 17.03 0.99 4.94
C ALA A 74 15.73 1.38 5.67
N GLY A 75 15.05 0.44 6.31
CA GLY A 75 13.75 0.64 6.96
C GLY A 75 12.59 0.87 5.99
N THR A 76 12.75 0.56 4.71
CA THR A 76 11.67 0.61 3.71
C THR A 76 11.37 -0.78 3.16
N MET A 77 10.28 -0.93 2.44
CA MET A 77 9.96 -2.18 1.74
C MET A 77 11.05 -2.62 0.74
N PHE A 78 11.97 -1.73 0.38
CA PHE A 78 13.06 -2.01 -0.57
C PHE A 78 14.35 -2.46 0.14
N GLU A 79 14.35 -2.56 1.46
CA GLU A 79 15.55 -2.98 2.20
C GLU A 79 16.02 -4.37 1.78
N GLY A 80 17.34 -4.50 1.57
CA GLY A 80 17.97 -5.77 1.18
C GLY A 80 17.67 -6.23 -0.24
N THR A 81 16.95 -5.46 -1.05
CA THR A 81 16.66 -5.84 -2.43
C THR A 81 17.93 -5.86 -3.29
N LYS A 82 18.03 -6.88 -4.17
CA LYS A 82 19.03 -6.96 -5.24
C LYS A 82 18.48 -6.47 -6.58
N LEU A 83 17.16 -6.21 -6.65
CA LEU A 83 16.52 -5.73 -7.87
C LEU A 83 16.67 -4.22 -7.99
N PRO A 84 16.77 -3.69 -9.24
CA PRO A 84 16.70 -2.27 -9.49
C PRO A 84 15.43 -1.65 -8.91
N LEU A 85 15.52 -0.43 -8.39
CA LEU A 85 14.37 0.28 -7.83
C LEU A 85 13.30 0.54 -8.90
N ARG A 86 13.72 0.73 -10.17
CA ARG A 86 12.80 0.85 -11.29
C ARG A 86 11.88 -0.36 -11.45
N THR A 87 12.40 -1.57 -11.24
CA THR A 87 11.60 -2.81 -11.29
C THR A 87 10.54 -2.82 -10.19
N TRP A 88 10.86 -2.35 -9.01
CA TRP A 88 9.90 -2.20 -7.90
C TRP A 88 8.84 -1.14 -8.19
N MET A 89 9.23 0.01 -8.74
CA MET A 89 8.28 1.07 -9.13
C MET A 89 7.31 0.57 -10.21
N LEU A 90 7.80 -0.20 -11.18
CA LEU A 90 6.95 -0.81 -12.20
C LEU A 90 6.00 -1.84 -11.60
N ALA A 91 6.47 -2.68 -10.66
CA ALA A 91 5.60 -3.63 -9.96
C ALA A 91 4.49 -2.92 -9.18
N LEU A 92 4.82 -1.84 -8.46
CA LEU A 92 3.85 -1.00 -7.76
C LEU A 92 2.82 -0.43 -8.72
N HIS A 93 3.26 0.17 -9.82
CA HIS A 93 2.37 0.73 -10.83
C HIS A 93 1.42 -0.33 -11.41
N LEU A 94 1.92 -1.47 -11.82
CA LEU A 94 1.11 -2.54 -12.40
C LEU A 94 0.09 -3.11 -11.41
N LEU A 95 0.46 -3.32 -10.15
CA LEU A 95 -0.43 -3.86 -9.13
C LEU A 95 -1.51 -2.84 -8.68
N THR A 96 -1.21 -1.54 -8.73
CA THR A 96 -2.14 -0.50 -8.28
C THR A 96 -3.03 0.06 -9.40
N SER A 97 -2.64 -0.11 -10.67
CA SER A 97 -3.41 0.38 -11.81
C SER A 97 -4.46 -0.59 -12.33
N THR A 98 -4.45 -1.85 -11.87
CA THR A 98 -5.42 -2.87 -12.29
C THR A 98 -6.58 -2.98 -11.29
N LYS A 99 -7.81 -3.02 -11.80
CA LYS A 99 -9.02 -3.17 -10.99
C LYS A 99 -9.11 -4.57 -10.31
N THR A 100 -8.62 -5.61 -10.97
CA THR A 100 -8.83 -7.01 -10.62
C THR A 100 -7.61 -7.70 -10.01
N ASN A 101 -6.60 -6.96 -9.56
CA ASN A 101 -5.32 -7.51 -9.14
C ASN A 101 -4.60 -8.26 -10.30
N MET A 102 -3.31 -8.38 -10.22
CA MET A 102 -2.47 -9.06 -11.22
C MET A 102 -1.91 -10.37 -10.65
N ALA A 103 -2.02 -11.46 -11.43
CA ALA A 103 -1.43 -12.73 -11.04
C ALA A 103 0.11 -12.64 -10.98
N ALA A 104 0.74 -13.41 -10.07
CA ALA A 104 2.21 -13.40 -9.96
C ALA A 104 2.91 -13.89 -11.25
N LEU A 105 2.25 -14.77 -12.01
CA LEU A 105 2.74 -15.24 -13.30
C LEU A 105 2.74 -14.13 -14.37
N GLU A 106 1.71 -13.31 -14.38
CA GLU A 106 1.59 -12.15 -15.26
C GLU A 106 2.61 -11.09 -14.88
N LEU A 107 2.71 -10.77 -13.58
CA LEU A 107 3.71 -9.84 -13.05
C LEU A 107 5.14 -10.27 -13.41
N MET A 108 5.46 -11.57 -13.33
CA MET A 108 6.73 -12.14 -13.75
C MET A 108 7.05 -11.79 -15.22
N ARG A 109 6.07 -11.94 -16.11
CA ARG A 109 6.24 -11.65 -17.55
C ARG A 109 6.47 -10.16 -17.80
N HIS A 110 5.72 -9.29 -17.13
CA HIS A 110 5.88 -7.84 -17.28
C HIS A 110 7.21 -7.31 -16.73
N LEU A 111 7.70 -7.89 -15.64
CA LEU A 111 8.92 -7.44 -14.97
C LEU A 111 10.20 -8.09 -15.52
N GLY A 112 10.09 -9.19 -16.27
CA GLY A 112 11.25 -9.97 -16.73
C GLY A 112 12.03 -10.62 -15.59
N VAL A 113 11.37 -11.01 -14.49
CA VAL A 113 11.98 -11.68 -13.33
C VAL A 113 11.48 -13.14 -13.22
N ASN A 114 12.09 -13.96 -12.38
CA ASN A 114 11.56 -15.31 -12.14
C ASN A 114 10.27 -15.28 -11.31
N TYR A 115 9.47 -16.35 -11.41
CA TYR A 115 8.18 -16.46 -10.71
C TYR A 115 8.28 -16.24 -9.20
N LYS A 116 9.26 -16.87 -8.55
CA LYS A 116 9.47 -16.77 -7.10
C LYS A 116 9.74 -15.31 -6.67
N THR A 117 10.47 -14.56 -7.50
CA THR A 117 10.75 -13.14 -7.27
C THR A 117 9.47 -12.31 -7.44
N ALA A 118 8.73 -12.49 -8.53
CA ALA A 118 7.46 -11.78 -8.76
C ALA A 118 6.45 -12.07 -7.64
N TRP A 119 6.33 -13.32 -7.22
CA TRP A 119 5.46 -13.74 -6.12
C TRP A 119 5.83 -13.03 -4.81
N ARG A 120 7.12 -13.04 -4.43
CA ARG A 120 7.60 -12.35 -3.23
C ARG A 120 7.39 -10.83 -3.29
N MET A 121 7.65 -10.22 -4.45
CA MET A 121 7.42 -8.79 -4.65
C MET A 121 5.94 -8.45 -4.45
N LYS A 122 5.05 -9.19 -5.10
CA LYS A 122 3.60 -9.02 -4.97
C LYS A 122 3.16 -9.08 -3.50
N HIS A 123 3.52 -10.15 -2.79
CA HIS A 123 3.12 -10.32 -1.39
C HIS A 123 3.71 -9.24 -0.47
N LYS A 124 4.96 -8.83 -0.69
CA LYS A 124 5.57 -7.75 0.09
C LYS A 124 4.86 -6.40 -0.13
N ILE A 125 4.48 -6.09 -1.38
CA ILE A 125 3.70 -4.89 -1.69
C ILE A 125 2.32 -4.97 -1.03
N MET A 126 1.61 -6.09 -1.16
CA MET A 126 0.29 -6.27 -0.55
C MET A 126 0.34 -6.17 0.97
N GLN A 127 1.38 -6.72 1.61
CA GLN A 127 1.58 -6.60 3.05
C GLN A 127 1.73 -5.14 3.49
N VAL A 128 2.59 -4.37 2.82
CA VAL A 128 2.78 -2.94 3.13
C VAL A 128 1.49 -2.14 2.92
N MET A 129 0.71 -2.47 1.89
CA MET A 129 -0.60 -1.86 1.67
C MET A 129 -1.56 -2.18 2.81
N ALA A 130 -1.62 -3.43 3.27
CA ALA A 130 -2.47 -3.86 4.39
C ALA A 130 -2.04 -3.18 5.72
N GLU A 131 -0.75 -3.11 6.00
CA GLU A 131 -0.20 -2.43 7.19
C GLU A 131 -0.56 -0.94 7.20
N ARG A 132 -0.51 -0.28 6.05
CA ARG A 132 -0.92 1.12 5.90
C ARG A 132 -2.42 1.30 6.12
N GLU A 133 -3.25 0.41 5.56
CA GLU A 133 -4.70 0.48 5.73
C GLU A 133 -5.12 0.18 7.17
N ALA A 134 -4.44 -0.71 7.88
CA ALA A 134 -4.72 -1.02 9.28
C ALA A 134 -4.63 0.20 10.22
N THR A 135 -3.88 1.23 9.84
CA THR A 135 -3.75 2.48 10.60
C THR A 135 -4.70 3.58 10.14
N ARG A 136 -5.47 3.36 9.08
CA ARG A 136 -6.36 4.36 8.51
C ARG A 136 -7.54 4.63 9.43
N LYS A 137 -7.81 5.92 9.65
CA LYS A 137 -9.02 6.41 10.32
C LYS A 137 -9.90 7.10 9.29
N LEU A 138 -11.19 6.85 9.36
CA LEU A 138 -12.20 7.50 8.54
C LEU A 138 -12.87 8.61 9.34
N ALA A 139 -13.31 9.69 8.67
CA ALA A 139 -13.97 10.81 9.29
C ALA A 139 -15.07 11.38 8.39
N GLY A 140 -15.99 12.15 8.96
CA GLY A 140 -17.11 12.75 8.23
C GLY A 140 -18.18 11.72 7.86
N PHE A 141 -18.63 11.71 6.60
CA PHE A 141 -19.69 10.81 6.16
C PHE A 141 -19.11 9.43 5.83
N VAL A 142 -19.51 8.41 6.55
CA VAL A 142 -19.04 7.04 6.39
C VAL A 142 -20.23 6.09 6.23
N GLN A 143 -20.22 5.32 5.15
CA GLN A 143 -21.16 4.23 4.92
C GLN A 143 -20.49 2.92 5.31
N ILE A 144 -21.19 2.07 6.04
CA ILE A 144 -20.70 0.77 6.50
C ILE A 144 -21.62 -0.31 5.95
N ASP A 145 -21.03 -1.38 5.44
CA ASP A 145 -21.73 -2.56 4.95
C ASP A 145 -20.98 -3.82 5.36
N ASP A 146 -21.71 -4.94 5.39
CA ASP A 146 -21.17 -6.25 5.70
C ASP A 146 -21.19 -7.16 4.45
N ALA A 147 -20.19 -8.03 4.33
CA ALA A 147 -20.14 -8.98 3.24
C ALA A 147 -19.39 -10.26 3.63
N TYR A 148 -19.50 -11.26 2.78
CA TYR A 148 -18.80 -12.52 2.92
C TYR A 148 -17.91 -12.79 1.70
N LEU A 149 -16.66 -13.14 1.94
CA LEU A 149 -15.75 -13.66 0.94
C LEU A 149 -15.69 -15.18 1.04
N GLY A 150 -15.91 -15.88 -0.05
CA GLY A 150 -15.81 -17.35 -0.12
C GLY A 150 -16.68 -17.92 -1.24
N GLY A 151 -16.29 -19.11 -1.72
CA GLY A 151 -17.01 -19.84 -2.78
C GLY A 151 -18.02 -20.83 -2.22
N GLU A 152 -18.87 -21.38 -3.10
CA GLU A 152 -19.69 -22.53 -2.79
C GLU A 152 -18.81 -23.77 -2.54
N ARG A 153 -19.15 -24.51 -1.50
CA ARG A 153 -18.61 -25.83 -1.23
C ARG A 153 -19.79 -26.83 -1.22
N ASN A 154 -19.70 -27.85 -2.04
CA ASN A 154 -20.68 -28.95 -2.01
C ASN A 154 -20.57 -29.67 -0.66
N GLY A 155 -21.70 -29.80 0.06
CA GLY A 155 -21.81 -30.59 1.28
C GLY A 155 -21.56 -29.86 2.62
N GLY A 156 -21.57 -28.55 2.65
CA GLY A 156 -21.46 -27.76 3.90
C GLY A 156 -22.79 -27.12 4.33
N LYS A 157 -22.81 -26.52 5.53
CA LYS A 157 -23.95 -25.74 6.04
C LYS A 157 -24.17 -24.51 5.15
N ALA A 158 -25.34 -24.39 4.53
CA ALA A 158 -25.69 -23.23 3.70
C ALA A 158 -26.01 -21.99 4.56
N GLY A 159 -25.73 -20.79 4.03
CA GLY A 159 -26.12 -19.52 4.65
C GLY A 159 -25.00 -18.79 5.40
N ARG A 160 -25.37 -17.89 6.31
CA ARG A 160 -24.48 -16.99 7.08
C ARG A 160 -23.55 -17.68 8.10
N GLY A 161 -23.56 -18.97 8.23
CA GLY A 161 -22.68 -19.72 9.15
C GLY A 161 -21.81 -20.75 8.44
N SER A 162 -21.62 -20.63 7.14
CA SER A 162 -20.79 -21.57 6.35
C SER A 162 -19.32 -21.38 6.69
N GLU A 163 -18.62 -22.47 7.05
CA GLU A 163 -17.19 -22.48 7.39
C GLU A 163 -16.28 -22.00 6.26
N ASN A 164 -16.81 -21.90 5.03
CA ASN A 164 -16.09 -21.47 3.84
C ASN A 164 -16.19 -19.96 3.58
N LYS A 165 -16.94 -19.23 4.39
CA LYS A 165 -17.19 -17.82 4.18
C LYS A 165 -16.47 -17.01 5.25
N GLN A 166 -15.51 -16.18 4.84
CA GLN A 166 -14.89 -15.19 5.71
C GLN A 166 -15.78 -13.95 5.75
N ALA A 167 -16.30 -13.64 6.91
CA ALA A 167 -17.02 -12.37 7.15
C ALA A 167 -16.04 -11.19 7.10
N PHE A 168 -16.44 -10.08 6.50
CA PHE A 168 -15.68 -8.84 6.51
C PHE A 168 -16.58 -7.62 6.52
N LEU A 169 -16.08 -6.54 7.07
CA LEU A 169 -16.74 -5.23 7.11
C LEU A 169 -16.08 -4.30 6.09
N ILE A 170 -16.90 -3.47 5.49
CA ILE A 170 -16.48 -2.42 4.56
C ILE A 170 -16.96 -1.10 5.13
N ALA A 171 -16.05 -0.12 5.26
CA ALA A 171 -16.41 1.27 5.53
C ALA A 171 -15.91 2.15 4.39
N VAL A 172 -16.78 2.95 3.83
CA VAL A 172 -16.49 3.88 2.75
C VAL A 172 -16.72 5.30 3.23
N GLN A 173 -15.66 6.08 3.30
CA GLN A 173 -15.75 7.51 3.53
C GLN A 173 -16.12 8.20 2.21
N THR A 174 -17.16 9.02 2.25
CA THR A 174 -17.67 9.75 1.08
C THR A 174 -17.60 11.26 1.31
N ASP A 175 -17.94 12.02 0.28
CA ASP A 175 -18.28 13.43 0.42
C ASP A 175 -19.68 13.61 1.07
N ALA A 176 -20.06 14.86 1.34
CA ALA A 176 -21.34 15.18 1.96
C ALA A 176 -22.56 14.82 1.07
N THR A 177 -22.35 14.57 -0.20
CA THR A 177 -23.41 14.22 -1.16
C THR A 177 -23.54 12.71 -1.37
N PHE A 178 -22.67 11.90 -0.72
CA PHE A 178 -22.59 10.45 -0.87
C PHE A 178 -22.30 9.95 -2.30
N THR A 179 -21.80 10.82 -3.16
CA THR A 179 -21.56 10.50 -4.58
C THR A 179 -20.12 10.15 -4.90
N ALA A 180 -19.16 10.70 -4.14
CA ALA A 180 -17.74 10.50 -4.40
C ALA A 180 -17.06 9.75 -3.23
N PRO A 181 -16.71 8.46 -3.40
CA PRO A 181 -15.94 7.74 -2.40
C PRO A 181 -14.52 8.31 -2.32
N ARG A 182 -14.00 8.50 -1.11
CA ARG A 182 -12.66 9.06 -0.84
C ARG A 182 -11.70 8.03 -0.31
N PHE A 183 -12.14 7.28 0.71
CA PHE A 183 -11.34 6.22 1.33
C PHE A 183 -12.22 5.01 1.62
N VAL A 184 -11.60 3.84 1.58
CA VAL A 184 -12.25 2.56 1.91
C VAL A 184 -11.38 1.83 2.93
N VAL A 185 -12.01 1.27 3.95
CA VAL A 185 -11.40 0.29 4.86
C VAL A 185 -12.16 -1.01 4.71
N ILE A 186 -11.45 -2.11 4.43
CA ILE A 186 -12.01 -3.45 4.32
C ILE A 186 -11.25 -4.34 5.29
N GLU A 187 -11.97 -4.99 6.20
CA GLU A 187 -11.32 -5.80 7.23
C GLU A 187 -12.10 -7.08 7.54
N PRO A 188 -11.41 -8.24 7.59
CA PRO A 188 -12.03 -9.48 8.01
C PRO A 188 -12.40 -9.41 9.50
N VAL A 189 -13.61 -9.88 9.83
CA VAL A 189 -14.12 -10.01 11.19
C VAL A 189 -14.47 -11.46 11.47
N ARG A 190 -14.50 -11.82 12.75
CA ARG A 190 -14.88 -13.19 13.15
C ARG A 190 -16.38 -13.43 12.97
N SER A 191 -17.17 -12.45 13.32
CA SER A 191 -18.63 -12.50 13.29
C SER A 191 -19.20 -11.09 13.23
N PHE A 192 -20.50 -10.98 12.94
CA PHE A 192 -21.24 -9.70 12.98
C PHE A 192 -22.00 -9.52 14.30
N ASP A 193 -21.37 -9.93 15.42
CA ASP A 193 -21.91 -9.63 16.74
C ASP A 193 -21.66 -8.16 17.13
N ASN A 194 -22.51 -7.65 18.02
CA ASN A 194 -22.46 -6.25 18.44
C ASN A 194 -21.10 -5.82 19.01
N THR A 195 -20.43 -6.71 19.75
CA THR A 195 -19.14 -6.42 20.36
C THR A 195 -18.06 -6.24 19.30
N SER A 196 -17.96 -7.20 18.36
CA SER A 196 -17.01 -7.13 17.26
C SER A 196 -17.25 -5.89 16.38
N LEU A 197 -18.51 -5.53 16.14
CA LEU A 197 -18.87 -4.32 15.39
C LEU A 197 -18.47 -3.04 16.12
N GLN A 198 -18.78 -2.93 17.41
CA GLN A 198 -18.43 -1.76 18.21
C GLN A 198 -16.93 -1.54 18.32
N ASP A 199 -16.16 -2.59 18.57
CA ASP A 199 -14.71 -2.54 18.64
C ASP A 199 -14.10 -2.11 17.30
N TRP A 200 -14.63 -2.63 16.19
CA TRP A 200 -14.19 -2.26 14.87
C TRP A 200 -14.53 -0.80 14.53
N ILE A 201 -15.76 -0.35 14.81
CA ILE A 201 -16.20 1.03 14.58
C ILE A 201 -15.33 2.00 15.39
N ALA A 202 -15.11 1.74 16.66
CA ALA A 202 -14.30 2.60 17.54
C ALA A 202 -12.86 2.75 17.04
N ARG A 203 -12.32 1.70 16.40
CA ARG A 203 -10.97 1.70 15.81
C ARG A 203 -10.92 2.45 14.50
N VAL A 204 -11.89 2.26 13.61
CA VAL A 204 -11.90 2.79 12.24
C VAL A 204 -12.44 4.21 12.18
N ILE A 205 -13.44 4.53 12.99
CA ILE A 205 -14.13 5.82 13.02
C ILE A 205 -13.97 6.41 14.43
N PRO A 206 -12.89 7.16 14.66
CA PRO A 206 -12.71 7.80 15.97
C PRO A 206 -13.84 8.80 16.23
N PRO A 207 -14.24 8.97 17.50
CA PRO A 207 -15.22 9.99 17.85
C PRO A 207 -14.72 11.37 17.38
N PRO A 208 -15.64 12.30 17.05
CA PRO A 208 -15.24 13.65 16.68
C PRO A 208 -14.42 14.27 17.81
N ILE A 209 -13.30 14.88 17.45
CA ILE A 209 -12.48 15.64 18.40
C ILE A 209 -13.34 16.85 18.81
N SER A 210 -13.76 16.87 20.07
CA SER A 210 -14.50 17.98 20.68
C SER A 210 -13.60 19.20 20.85
#